data_f6377d441d53b7d4efa7f59470befdea
#
_entry.id   f6377d441d53b7d4efa7f59470befdea
#
_cell.length_a   1.000
_cell.length_b   1.000
_cell.length_c   1.000
_cell.angle_alpha   90.00
_cell.angle_beta   90.00
_cell.angle_gamma   90.00
#
_symmetry.space_group_name_H-M   'P 1'
#
loop_
_entity.id
_entity.type
_entity.pdbx_description
1 polymer ?
#
loop_
_entity_poly.entity_id
_entity_poly.type
_entity_poly.pdbx_seq_one_letter_code
_entity_poly.pdbx_strand_id
1 'polypeptide(L)'
;MKKQQSLFEEKIELIQVDSVIGSGYETQVAELALIDKIAYRAARANMQKHSAIIVKIDDVFSGFFTYEVNHNVKEFCLLQSAMLPQRQDKEIYSMMVQKIIDQNTFGYHMVMTVSNKHPLENPKVFLALGFKVNLAKNDFTYIYYGKEEQVRVKRLCHMAMTNLWNSTSGEWLKVKRAWNEQLEEAGRKYNIPNPKFASREGCWQGKAGMSNVVLSKQSVKDGEIITDKTKDLNGNASVLDPTACEIIVRMFMPTNGCRVYNPFGGGVQMGFVAGGCGYEYLSSEIRQNQCDANNALCQDFVNVKWLKSDTSKFTPKQKYDLIFSCPPYYKVETYLDYDGKAPEGELNSLSTYEQFRDMLFEGYKNAISVMNDNTFFVVMTGDSRNKDGGYYCSDAEHELFFKEQGLHVYNKIIYLESEFTRRATAKKTLNSRKYPKCEQRIYVFYKGDTSKIKELYPNVGRL
;
A
#
# COMPACT_ATOMS: atom_id res chain seq x y z
N MET A 1 -33.08 -39.42 32.24
CA MET A 1 -32.99 -40.15 30.97
C MET A 1 -33.08 -39.15 29.85
N LYS A 2 -31.97 -38.81 29.25
CA LYS A 2 -31.87 -37.86 28.12
C LYS A 2 -32.20 -38.61 26.85
N LYS A 3 -33.19 -38.15 26.11
CA LYS A 3 -33.43 -38.59 24.74
C LYS A 3 -32.27 -38.11 23.90
N GLN A 4 -31.40 -39.02 23.52
CA GLN A 4 -30.57 -38.89 22.32
C GLN A 4 -31.52 -39.01 21.11
N GLN A 5 -31.94 -37.88 20.56
CA GLN A 5 -32.41 -37.88 19.19
C GLN A 5 -31.17 -37.96 18.32
N SER A 6 -31.03 -39.04 17.59
CA SER A 6 -30.11 -39.10 16.45
C SER A 6 -30.54 -38.03 15.46
N LEU A 7 -29.78 -36.96 15.40
CA LEU A 7 -29.87 -36.07 14.26
C LEU A 7 -29.49 -36.89 13.05
N PHE A 8 -30.44 -37.09 12.14
CA PHE A 8 -30.16 -37.51 10.77
C PHE A 8 -29.06 -36.57 10.25
N GLU A 9 -27.99 -37.12 9.73
CA GLU A 9 -26.93 -36.35 9.11
C GLU A 9 -27.55 -35.62 7.90
N GLU A 10 -27.89 -34.34 8.06
CA GLU A 10 -28.35 -33.53 6.95
C GLU A 10 -27.25 -33.50 5.89
N LYS A 11 -27.57 -33.91 4.65
CA LYS A 11 -26.65 -33.95 3.54
C LYS A 11 -26.42 -32.52 3.05
N ILE A 12 -25.34 -31.90 3.48
CA ILE A 12 -24.95 -30.57 3.00
C ILE A 12 -24.13 -30.73 1.72
N GLU A 13 -24.59 -30.14 0.63
CA GLU A 13 -23.90 -30.04 -0.65
C GLU A 13 -23.54 -28.58 -0.95
N LEU A 14 -22.29 -28.34 -1.37
CA LEU A 14 -21.80 -27.05 -1.82
C LEU A 14 -21.52 -27.10 -3.32
N ILE A 15 -22.20 -26.26 -4.08
CA ILE A 15 -22.05 -26.15 -5.54
C ILE A 15 -21.37 -24.82 -5.85
N GLN A 16 -20.15 -24.89 -6.34
CA GLN A 16 -19.39 -23.72 -6.74
C GLN A 16 -19.81 -23.29 -8.15
N VAL A 17 -20.11 -22.01 -8.33
CA VAL A 17 -20.45 -21.40 -9.61
C VAL A 17 -19.58 -20.17 -9.85
N ASP A 18 -19.07 -20.01 -11.07
CA ASP A 18 -18.21 -18.89 -11.44
C ASP A 18 -18.95 -17.55 -11.49
N SER A 19 -20.26 -17.62 -11.74
CA SER A 19 -21.18 -16.49 -11.70
C SER A 19 -22.57 -16.96 -11.28
N VAL A 20 -23.28 -16.16 -10.51
CA VAL A 20 -24.70 -16.42 -10.21
C VAL A 20 -25.55 -16.37 -11.48
N ILE A 21 -25.22 -15.45 -12.40
CA ILE A 21 -25.89 -15.36 -13.71
C ILE A 21 -25.50 -16.56 -14.57
N GLY A 22 -26.48 -17.26 -15.09
CA GLY A 22 -26.30 -18.47 -15.89
C GLY A 22 -26.10 -19.75 -15.06
N SER A 23 -26.17 -19.67 -13.73
CA SER A 23 -25.99 -20.82 -12.84
C SER A 23 -27.26 -21.66 -12.66
N GLY A 24 -28.43 -21.11 -13.02
CA GLY A 24 -29.75 -21.72 -12.75
C GLY A 24 -30.27 -21.44 -11.34
N TYR A 25 -29.53 -20.68 -10.52
CA TYR A 25 -29.91 -20.30 -9.15
C TYR A 25 -30.22 -18.81 -9.00
N GLU A 26 -30.25 -18.06 -10.08
CA GLU A 26 -30.40 -16.59 -10.06
C GLU A 26 -31.64 -16.12 -9.28
N THR A 27 -32.76 -16.78 -9.50
CA THR A 27 -34.03 -16.44 -8.87
C THR A 27 -33.97 -16.68 -7.37
N GLN A 28 -33.53 -17.87 -6.94
CA GLN A 28 -33.43 -18.23 -5.53
C GLN A 28 -32.46 -17.33 -4.77
N VAL A 29 -31.30 -17.03 -5.36
CA VAL A 29 -30.30 -16.12 -4.78
C VAL A 29 -30.85 -14.71 -4.67
N ALA A 30 -31.55 -14.22 -5.71
CA ALA A 30 -32.14 -12.88 -5.72
C ALA A 30 -33.27 -12.75 -4.67
N GLU A 31 -34.15 -13.73 -4.57
CA GLU A 31 -35.23 -13.76 -3.57
C GLU A 31 -34.68 -13.83 -2.15
N LEU A 32 -33.69 -14.68 -1.90
CA LEU A 32 -33.09 -14.80 -0.57
C LEU A 32 -32.33 -13.53 -0.17
N ALA A 33 -31.63 -12.89 -1.09
CA ALA A 33 -30.97 -11.60 -0.83
C ALA A 33 -31.96 -10.47 -0.53
N LEU A 34 -33.20 -10.56 -1.03
CA LEU A 34 -34.27 -9.63 -0.70
C LEU A 34 -34.80 -9.81 0.71
N ILE A 35 -34.82 -11.03 1.21
CA ILE A 35 -35.28 -11.38 2.56
C ILE A 35 -34.25 -10.92 3.59
N ASP A 36 -32.97 -11.06 3.28
CA ASP A 36 -31.88 -10.61 4.14
C ASP A 36 -31.60 -9.11 3.92
N LYS A 37 -32.31 -8.26 4.65
CA LYS A 37 -32.32 -6.80 4.48
C LYS A 37 -30.98 -6.10 4.71
N ILE A 38 -29.96 -6.78 5.18
CA ILE A 38 -28.69 -6.16 5.62
C ILE A 38 -27.81 -5.72 4.43
N ALA A 39 -28.04 -6.28 3.26
CA ALA A 39 -27.14 -6.08 2.12
C ALA A 39 -27.82 -5.85 0.76
N TYR A 40 -29.10 -5.52 0.73
CA TYR A 40 -29.90 -5.51 -0.50
C TYR A 40 -29.26 -4.76 -1.69
N ARG A 41 -28.70 -3.58 -1.49
CA ARG A 41 -28.07 -2.81 -2.58
C ARG A 41 -26.70 -3.35 -2.99
N ALA A 42 -25.92 -3.77 -2.03
CA ALA A 42 -24.60 -4.34 -2.29
C ALA A 42 -24.69 -5.76 -2.87
N ALA A 43 -25.63 -6.59 -2.38
CA ALA A 43 -25.86 -7.92 -2.88
C ALA A 43 -26.24 -7.93 -4.36
N ARG A 44 -27.21 -7.11 -4.78
CA ARG A 44 -27.68 -7.07 -6.16
C ARG A 44 -26.60 -6.61 -7.16
N ALA A 45 -25.76 -5.67 -6.77
CA ALA A 45 -24.64 -5.20 -7.59
C ALA A 45 -23.51 -6.25 -7.66
N ASN A 46 -23.29 -6.99 -6.57
CA ASN A 46 -22.23 -7.99 -6.45
C ASN A 46 -22.61 -9.37 -7.02
N MET A 47 -23.87 -9.79 -6.88
CA MET A 47 -24.34 -11.09 -7.37
C MET A 47 -24.18 -11.29 -8.89
N GLN A 48 -24.19 -10.19 -9.64
CA GLN A 48 -24.01 -10.24 -11.10
C GLN A 48 -22.56 -10.43 -11.56
N LYS A 49 -21.59 -10.26 -10.65
CA LYS A 49 -20.16 -10.19 -11.02
C LYS A 49 -19.27 -11.16 -10.25
N HIS A 50 -19.76 -11.80 -9.21
CA HIS A 50 -18.93 -12.63 -8.33
C HIS A 50 -19.29 -14.11 -8.44
N SER A 51 -18.29 -14.93 -8.19
CA SER A 51 -18.46 -16.35 -7.98
C SER A 51 -19.28 -16.61 -6.72
N ALA A 52 -20.03 -17.71 -6.71
CA ALA A 52 -20.82 -18.07 -5.55
C ALA A 52 -20.67 -19.55 -5.20
N ILE A 53 -20.95 -19.86 -3.94
CA ILE A 53 -21.15 -21.21 -3.44
C ILE A 53 -22.63 -21.31 -3.11
N ILE A 54 -23.35 -22.16 -3.84
CA ILE A 54 -24.74 -22.49 -3.60
C ILE A 54 -24.79 -23.61 -2.58
N VAL A 55 -25.63 -23.47 -1.59
CA VAL A 55 -25.78 -24.42 -0.51
C VAL A 55 -27.10 -25.17 -0.66
N LYS A 56 -27.03 -26.48 -0.73
CA LYS A 56 -28.18 -27.37 -0.64
C LYS A 56 -28.10 -28.17 0.65
N ILE A 57 -29.26 -28.36 1.27
CA ILE A 57 -29.42 -29.26 2.40
C ILE A 57 -30.52 -30.25 1.97
N ASP A 58 -30.21 -31.54 1.95
CA ASP A 58 -31.09 -32.59 1.50
C ASP A 58 -31.64 -32.33 0.08
N ASP A 59 -30.73 -31.93 -0.82
CA ASP A 59 -31.00 -31.58 -2.23
C ASP A 59 -31.86 -30.31 -2.44
N VAL A 60 -32.22 -29.58 -1.38
CA VAL A 60 -33.01 -28.35 -1.43
C VAL A 60 -32.09 -27.14 -1.30
N PHE A 61 -32.27 -26.13 -2.19
CA PHE A 61 -31.58 -24.82 -2.05
C PHE A 61 -31.84 -24.25 -0.65
N SER A 62 -30.79 -23.96 0.08
CA SER A 62 -30.86 -23.53 1.48
C SER A 62 -30.13 -22.24 1.75
N GLY A 63 -29.24 -21.83 0.88
CA GLY A 63 -28.49 -20.60 1.05
C GLY A 63 -27.42 -20.41 -0.02
N PHE A 64 -26.64 -19.35 0.14
CA PHE A 64 -25.50 -19.05 -0.71
C PHE A 64 -24.42 -18.26 0.01
N PHE A 65 -23.19 -18.33 -0.50
CA PHE A 65 -22.08 -17.44 -0.19
C PHE A 65 -21.55 -16.85 -1.49
N THR A 66 -21.37 -15.56 -1.57
CA THR A 66 -20.61 -14.95 -2.65
C THR A 66 -19.15 -14.78 -2.24
N TYR A 67 -18.24 -14.98 -3.17
CA TYR A 67 -16.81 -14.89 -2.89
C TYR A 67 -16.03 -14.30 -4.06
N GLU A 68 -14.81 -13.90 -3.76
CA GLU A 68 -13.82 -13.47 -4.75
C GLU A 68 -12.48 -14.10 -4.39
N VAL A 69 -11.74 -14.52 -5.41
CA VAL A 69 -10.40 -15.06 -5.24
C VAL A 69 -9.40 -14.04 -5.74
N ASN A 70 -8.49 -13.63 -4.87
CA ASN A 70 -7.38 -12.79 -5.25
C ASN A 70 -6.09 -13.65 -5.28
N HIS A 71 -5.71 -14.09 -6.47
CA HIS A 71 -4.54 -14.93 -6.67
C HIS A 71 -3.22 -14.22 -6.32
N ASN A 72 -3.15 -12.91 -6.52
CA ASN A 72 -1.94 -12.13 -6.27
C ASN A 72 -1.58 -12.09 -4.79
N VAL A 73 -2.58 -12.03 -3.95
CA VAL A 73 -2.42 -11.98 -2.50
C VAL A 73 -2.81 -13.29 -1.83
N LYS A 74 -3.08 -14.33 -2.60
CA LYS A 74 -3.49 -15.66 -2.12
C LYS A 74 -4.64 -15.59 -1.11
N GLU A 75 -5.65 -14.81 -1.44
CA GLU A 75 -6.77 -14.50 -0.56
C GLU A 75 -8.09 -15.01 -1.16
N PHE A 76 -8.85 -15.73 -0.36
CA PHE A 76 -10.23 -16.14 -0.65
C PHE A 76 -11.15 -15.26 0.20
N CYS A 77 -11.82 -14.31 -0.42
CA CYS A 77 -12.65 -13.34 0.26
C CYS A 77 -14.11 -13.75 0.21
N LEU A 78 -14.68 -14.15 1.34
CA LEU A 78 -16.12 -14.31 1.48
C LEU A 78 -16.75 -12.92 1.59
N LEU A 79 -17.66 -12.60 0.67
CA LEU A 79 -18.26 -11.27 0.55
C LEU A 79 -19.57 -11.16 1.29
N GLN A 80 -20.44 -12.12 1.07
CA GLN A 80 -21.78 -12.18 1.65
C GLN A 80 -22.26 -13.62 1.78
N SER A 81 -23.14 -13.85 2.75
CA SER A 81 -23.88 -15.09 2.87
C SER A 81 -25.34 -14.81 3.23
N ALA A 82 -26.23 -15.69 2.82
CA ALA A 82 -27.61 -15.71 3.30
C ALA A 82 -28.13 -17.14 3.35
N MET A 83 -28.99 -17.41 4.32
CA MET A 83 -29.70 -18.68 4.50
C MET A 83 -31.20 -18.47 4.52
N LEU A 84 -31.95 -19.42 4.01
CA LEU A 84 -33.40 -19.45 4.13
C LEU A 84 -33.82 -19.33 5.60
N PRO A 85 -34.86 -18.53 5.93
CA PRO A 85 -35.28 -18.32 7.33
C PRO A 85 -35.49 -19.58 8.13
N GLN A 86 -36.05 -20.64 7.51
CA GLN A 86 -36.31 -21.95 8.12
C GLN A 86 -35.03 -22.77 8.36
N ARG A 87 -33.88 -22.35 7.79
CA ARG A 87 -32.59 -23.01 7.92
C ARG A 87 -31.56 -22.13 8.65
N GLN A 88 -32.02 -21.05 9.28
CA GLN A 88 -31.15 -20.13 10.04
C GLN A 88 -30.78 -20.71 11.43
N ASP A 89 -30.03 -21.80 11.40
CA ASP A 89 -29.45 -22.43 12.57
C ASP A 89 -27.94 -22.23 12.62
N LYS A 90 -27.40 -21.95 13.83
CA LYS A 90 -25.97 -21.66 14.02
C LYS A 90 -25.10 -22.88 13.76
N GLU A 91 -25.57 -24.06 14.09
CA GLU A 91 -24.81 -25.28 13.89
C GLU A 91 -24.71 -25.59 12.40
N ILE A 92 -25.84 -25.50 11.67
CA ILE A 92 -25.89 -25.67 10.23
C ILE A 92 -25.00 -24.63 9.55
N TYR A 93 -25.08 -23.35 9.96
CA TYR A 93 -24.24 -22.31 9.41
C TYR A 93 -22.75 -22.58 9.65
N SER A 94 -22.39 -23.03 10.87
CA SER A 94 -21.01 -23.41 11.20
C SER A 94 -20.51 -24.57 10.35
N MET A 95 -21.35 -25.59 10.14
CA MET A 95 -21.03 -26.76 9.29
C MET A 95 -20.79 -26.33 7.84
N MET A 96 -21.61 -25.41 7.32
CA MET A 96 -21.43 -24.85 5.97
C MET A 96 -20.11 -24.11 5.83
N VAL A 97 -19.79 -23.22 6.76
CA VAL A 97 -18.52 -22.48 6.77
C VAL A 97 -17.33 -23.44 6.89
N GLN A 98 -17.43 -24.45 7.78
CA GLN A 98 -16.38 -25.46 7.90
C GLN A 98 -16.16 -26.20 6.59
N LYS A 99 -17.23 -26.60 5.91
CA LYS A 99 -17.13 -27.27 4.62
C LYS A 99 -16.50 -26.39 3.52
N ILE A 100 -16.78 -25.09 3.53
CA ILE A 100 -16.11 -24.14 2.64
C ILE A 100 -14.61 -24.06 2.97
N ILE A 101 -14.23 -24.06 4.24
CA ILE A 101 -12.83 -24.10 4.67
C ILE A 101 -12.15 -25.37 4.15
N ASP A 102 -12.78 -26.52 4.33
CA ASP A 102 -12.24 -27.82 3.94
C ASP A 102 -12.11 -27.98 2.42
N GLN A 103 -13.00 -27.33 1.67
CA GLN A 103 -12.99 -27.30 0.20
C GLN A 103 -12.15 -26.18 -0.40
N ASN A 104 -11.50 -25.36 0.42
CA ASN A 104 -10.59 -24.30 -0.07
C ASN A 104 -9.37 -24.92 -0.75
N THR A 105 -9.53 -25.34 -1.99
CA THR A 105 -8.53 -26.05 -2.80
C THR A 105 -7.33 -25.17 -3.14
N PHE A 106 -7.46 -23.85 -3.02
CA PHE A 106 -6.37 -22.89 -3.29
C PHE A 106 -5.36 -22.82 -2.14
N GLY A 107 -5.71 -23.29 -0.93
CA GLY A 107 -4.88 -23.11 0.27
C GLY A 107 -4.64 -21.65 0.63
N TYR A 108 -5.50 -20.76 0.16
CA TYR A 108 -5.41 -19.32 0.38
C TYR A 108 -5.98 -18.94 1.74
N HIS A 109 -5.57 -17.76 2.23
CA HIS A 109 -6.19 -17.19 3.41
C HIS A 109 -7.64 -16.84 3.12
N MET A 110 -8.53 -17.25 4.00
CA MET A 110 -9.92 -16.81 3.93
C MET A 110 -10.08 -15.53 4.75
N VAL A 111 -10.72 -14.53 4.18
CA VAL A 111 -11.03 -13.27 4.86
C VAL A 111 -12.50 -12.94 4.70
N MET A 112 -13.06 -12.32 5.73
CA MET A 112 -14.45 -11.92 5.74
C MET A 112 -14.67 -10.70 6.61
N THR A 113 -15.66 -9.87 6.25
CA THR A 113 -16.20 -8.83 7.11
C THR A 113 -17.54 -9.28 7.63
N VAL A 114 -17.66 -9.45 8.95
CA VAL A 114 -18.87 -9.92 9.59
C VAL A 114 -19.55 -8.82 10.40
N SER A 115 -20.86 -8.80 10.40
CA SER A 115 -21.64 -7.87 11.20
C SER A 115 -21.71 -8.34 12.65
N ASN A 116 -21.39 -7.46 13.60
CA ASN A 116 -21.49 -7.77 15.02
C ASN A 116 -22.95 -7.95 15.49
N LYS A 117 -23.92 -7.54 14.67
CA LYS A 117 -25.36 -7.57 14.96
C LYS A 117 -26.10 -8.68 14.23
N HIS A 118 -25.45 -9.35 13.28
CA HIS A 118 -26.12 -10.42 12.54
C HIS A 118 -26.24 -11.70 13.40
N PRO A 119 -27.39 -12.38 13.39
CA PRO A 119 -27.60 -13.54 14.26
C PRO A 119 -26.72 -14.74 13.92
N LEU A 120 -26.40 -14.96 12.66
CA LEU A 120 -25.58 -16.08 12.18
C LEU A 120 -24.17 -15.63 11.78
N GLU A 121 -24.09 -14.64 10.91
CA GLU A 121 -22.84 -14.09 10.39
C GLU A 121 -22.18 -13.13 11.40
N ASN A 122 -21.83 -13.63 12.57
CA ASN A 122 -21.22 -12.85 13.64
C ASN A 122 -19.85 -13.43 14.04
N PRO A 123 -18.98 -12.62 14.65
CA PRO A 123 -17.63 -13.02 14.98
C PRO A 123 -17.53 -14.31 15.80
N LYS A 124 -18.48 -14.58 16.70
CA LYS A 124 -18.42 -15.73 17.61
C LYS A 124 -18.50 -17.06 16.87
N VAL A 125 -19.30 -17.14 15.81
CA VAL A 125 -19.41 -18.34 14.96
C VAL A 125 -18.07 -18.61 14.28
N PHE A 126 -17.49 -17.62 13.68
CA PHE A 126 -16.23 -17.77 12.95
C PHE A 126 -15.03 -18.01 13.86
N LEU A 127 -14.99 -17.38 15.04
CA LEU A 127 -13.95 -17.65 16.04
C LEU A 127 -13.99 -19.10 16.53
N ALA A 128 -15.18 -19.67 16.68
CA ALA A 128 -15.33 -21.08 17.04
C ALA A 128 -14.79 -22.04 15.95
N LEU A 129 -14.76 -21.60 14.70
CA LEU A 129 -14.20 -22.34 13.56
C LEU A 129 -12.69 -22.06 13.32
N GLY A 130 -12.03 -21.36 14.24
CA GLY A 130 -10.60 -21.08 14.14
C GLY A 130 -10.22 -19.81 13.36
N PHE A 131 -11.20 -18.99 12.98
CA PHE A 131 -10.89 -17.64 12.47
C PHE A 131 -10.30 -16.78 13.58
N LYS A 132 -9.47 -15.84 13.18
CA LYS A 132 -8.85 -14.85 14.06
C LYS A 132 -9.37 -13.45 13.74
N VAL A 133 -9.46 -12.60 14.76
CA VAL A 133 -9.86 -11.20 14.56
C VAL A 133 -8.65 -10.39 14.07
N ASN A 134 -8.83 -9.73 12.96
CA ASN A 134 -7.85 -8.75 12.48
C ASN A 134 -8.18 -7.34 13.01
N LEU A 135 -9.44 -6.93 12.95
CA LEU A 135 -9.91 -5.65 13.51
C LEU A 135 -11.38 -5.73 13.88
N ALA A 136 -11.71 -5.27 15.08
CA ALA A 136 -13.08 -5.08 15.54
C ALA A 136 -13.46 -3.59 15.49
N LYS A 137 -14.65 -3.30 14.94
CA LYS A 137 -15.33 -2.00 15.01
C LYS A 137 -16.68 -2.20 15.67
N ASN A 138 -17.36 -1.11 16.04
CA ASN A 138 -18.66 -1.19 16.74
C ASN A 138 -19.70 -2.05 16.00
N ASP A 139 -19.77 -1.93 14.68
CA ASP A 139 -20.78 -2.61 13.87
C ASP A 139 -20.23 -3.79 13.06
N PHE A 140 -18.93 -3.87 12.83
CA PHE A 140 -18.29 -4.90 11.99
C PHE A 140 -16.98 -5.39 12.58
N THR A 141 -16.73 -6.68 12.40
CA THR A 141 -15.46 -7.31 12.73
C THR A 141 -14.88 -7.94 11.46
N TYR A 142 -13.61 -7.75 11.26
CA TYR A 142 -12.88 -8.42 10.19
C TYR A 142 -12.15 -9.61 10.75
N ILE A 143 -12.33 -10.72 10.10
CA ILE A 143 -11.82 -12.01 10.52
C ILE A 143 -11.05 -12.66 9.38
N TYR A 144 -10.10 -13.51 9.72
CA TYR A 144 -9.34 -14.30 8.76
C TYR A 144 -9.12 -15.72 9.28
N TYR A 145 -8.93 -16.65 8.34
CA TYR A 145 -8.61 -18.04 8.59
C TYR A 145 -7.39 -18.43 7.74
N GLY A 146 -6.39 -19.11 8.32
CA GLY A 146 -5.18 -19.55 7.65
C GLY A 146 -3.94 -19.47 8.51
N LYS A 147 -2.79 -19.81 7.95
CA LYS A 147 -1.51 -19.76 8.66
C LYS A 147 -1.14 -18.32 9.05
N GLU A 148 -0.50 -18.20 10.20
CA GLU A 148 -0.13 -16.97 10.88
C GLU A 148 0.87 -16.08 10.12
N GLU A 149 1.38 -16.54 8.97
CA GLU A 149 2.56 -16.00 8.29
C GLU A 149 2.36 -14.70 7.51
N GLN A 150 1.14 -14.20 7.39
CA GLN A 150 0.92 -12.86 6.84
C GLN A 150 -0.13 -12.13 7.66
N VAL A 151 0.33 -11.37 8.65
CA VAL A 151 -0.47 -10.28 9.20
C VAL A 151 -0.65 -9.26 8.09
N ARG A 152 -1.66 -9.48 7.23
CA ARG A 152 -2.01 -8.47 6.23
C ARG A 152 -2.59 -7.30 6.96
N VAL A 153 -1.86 -6.24 6.88
CA VAL A 153 -2.36 -4.94 7.23
C VAL A 153 -3.68 -4.76 6.53
N LYS A 154 -4.68 -4.56 7.35
CA LYS A 154 -6.01 -4.26 6.88
C LYS A 154 -5.99 -3.14 5.85
N ARG A 155 -6.74 -3.29 4.78
CA ARG A 155 -6.99 -2.27 3.78
C ARG A 155 -7.54 -1.00 4.44
N LEU A 156 -6.67 -0.08 4.74
CA LEU A 156 -7.01 1.24 5.27
C LEU A 156 -6.91 2.30 4.18
N CYS A 157 -6.84 1.87 2.92
CA CYS A 157 -6.58 2.75 1.80
C CYS A 157 -7.70 3.80 1.67
N HIS A 158 -7.28 5.04 1.69
CA HIS A 158 -8.11 6.17 1.30
C HIS A 158 -7.93 6.40 -0.20
N MET A 159 -8.99 6.29 -0.97
CA MET A 159 -8.92 6.63 -2.38
C MET A 159 -9.01 8.15 -2.57
N ALA A 160 -7.97 8.71 -3.16
CA ALA A 160 -8.02 10.07 -3.66
C ALA A 160 -8.85 10.10 -4.95
N MET A 161 -10.03 10.70 -4.89
CA MET A 161 -11.01 10.72 -5.99
C MET A 161 -10.65 11.71 -7.09
N THR A 162 -9.61 12.51 -6.90
CA THR A 162 -9.13 13.52 -7.85
C THR A 162 -7.62 13.47 -7.96
N ASN A 163 -7.06 14.23 -8.90
CA ASN A 163 -5.62 14.40 -9.01
C ASN A 163 -5.02 15.33 -7.93
N LEU A 164 -5.79 15.71 -6.93
CA LEU A 164 -5.35 16.50 -5.77
C LEU A 164 -5.34 15.60 -4.54
N TRP A 165 -4.18 15.13 -4.13
CA TRP A 165 -4.00 14.29 -2.95
C TRP A 165 -3.65 15.15 -1.74
N ASN A 166 -4.57 15.24 -0.81
CA ASN A 166 -4.39 16.06 0.39
C ASN A 166 -3.87 15.22 1.56
N SER A 167 -2.56 15.25 1.80
CA SER A 167 -1.90 14.50 2.87
C SER A 167 -2.29 14.99 4.30
N THR A 168 -3.03 16.07 4.41
CA THR A 168 -3.49 16.63 5.70
C THR A 168 -4.94 16.29 6.02
N SER A 169 -5.66 15.61 5.13
CA SER A 169 -7.06 15.20 5.39
C SER A 169 -7.12 14.16 6.52
N GLY A 170 -8.24 14.16 7.24
CA GLY A 170 -8.43 13.26 8.38
C GLY A 170 -8.35 11.78 8.00
N GLU A 171 -8.91 11.41 6.84
CA GLU A 171 -8.84 10.02 6.34
C GLU A 171 -7.42 9.63 5.96
N TRP A 172 -6.69 10.49 5.27
CA TRP A 172 -5.30 10.27 4.93
C TRP A 172 -4.43 10.03 6.17
N LEU A 173 -4.61 10.88 7.17
CA LEU A 173 -3.87 10.80 8.42
C LEU A 173 -4.20 9.55 9.25
N LYS A 174 -5.40 8.99 9.12
CA LYS A 174 -5.74 7.69 9.76
C LYS A 174 -4.94 6.55 9.15
N VAL A 175 -4.88 6.47 7.82
CA VAL A 175 -4.11 5.46 7.11
C VAL A 175 -2.62 5.59 7.42
N LYS A 176 -2.10 6.82 7.36
CA LYS A 176 -0.71 7.12 7.70
C LYS A 176 -0.33 6.68 9.12
N ARG A 177 -1.20 6.93 10.10
CA ARG A 177 -0.97 6.49 11.48
C ARG A 177 -0.92 4.98 11.60
N ALA A 178 -1.86 4.28 10.98
CA ALA A 178 -1.91 2.82 11.03
C ALA A 178 -0.64 2.17 10.44
N TRP A 179 -0.14 2.66 9.30
CA TRP A 179 1.13 2.18 8.75
C TRP A 179 2.32 2.49 9.65
N ASN A 180 2.33 3.69 10.23
CA ASN A 180 3.39 4.09 11.14
C ASN A 180 3.42 3.24 12.43
N GLU A 181 2.26 2.89 12.98
CA GLU A 181 2.12 2.03 14.16
C GLU A 181 2.72 0.64 13.89
N GLN A 182 2.45 0.07 12.72
CA GLN A 182 3.01 -1.21 12.34
C GLN A 182 4.52 -1.16 12.11
N LEU A 183 5.01 -0.09 11.49
CA LEU A 183 6.43 0.10 11.32
C LEU A 183 7.14 0.28 12.67
N GLU A 184 6.52 0.96 13.62
CA GLU A 184 7.02 1.08 15.00
C GLU A 184 6.99 -0.26 15.75
N GLU A 185 5.99 -1.10 15.49
CA GLU A 185 5.93 -2.45 16.03
C GLU A 185 7.06 -3.33 15.48
N ALA A 186 7.30 -3.31 14.18
CA ALA A 186 8.46 -3.96 13.57
C ALA A 186 9.78 -3.44 14.15
N GLY A 187 9.89 -2.13 14.36
CA GLY A 187 11.05 -1.52 15.00
C GLY A 187 11.30 -2.05 16.42
N ARG A 188 10.24 -2.19 17.22
CA ARG A 188 10.35 -2.81 18.57
C ARG A 188 10.74 -4.29 18.48
N LYS A 189 10.12 -5.04 17.57
CA LYS A 189 10.39 -6.47 17.37
C LYS A 189 11.84 -6.74 17.03
N TYR A 190 12.44 -5.92 16.19
CA TYR A 190 13.81 -6.10 15.71
C TYR A 190 14.84 -5.18 16.39
N ASN A 191 14.43 -4.52 17.47
CA ASN A 191 15.28 -3.59 18.26
C ASN A 191 15.93 -2.49 17.39
N ILE A 192 15.16 -1.93 16.46
CA ILE A 192 15.59 -0.83 15.61
C ILE A 192 14.98 0.47 16.13
N PRO A 193 15.77 1.36 16.71
CA PRO A 193 15.27 2.66 17.18
C PRO A 193 14.85 3.53 15.97
N ASN A 194 13.78 4.30 16.14
CA ASN A 194 13.29 5.22 15.13
C ASN A 194 13.09 4.58 13.72
N PRO A 195 12.27 3.51 13.57
CA PRO A 195 12.20 2.73 12.35
C PRO A 195 11.78 3.54 11.12
N LYS A 196 11.03 4.64 11.29
CA LYS A 196 10.70 5.59 10.20
C LYS A 196 11.93 6.25 9.59
N PHE A 197 13.00 6.32 10.37
CA PHE A 197 14.24 7.01 10.07
C PHE A 197 15.45 6.08 10.18
N ALA A 198 15.23 4.78 10.11
CA ALA A 198 16.30 3.81 10.18
C ALA A 198 17.41 4.17 9.19
N SER A 199 18.67 4.09 9.63
CA SER A 199 19.88 4.50 8.92
C SER A 199 20.14 6.01 8.76
N ARG A 200 19.42 6.86 9.45
CA ARG A 200 19.67 8.30 9.36
C ARG A 200 20.77 8.85 10.27
N GLU A 201 21.32 8.04 11.11
CA GLU A 201 22.58 8.40 11.76
C GLU A 201 23.65 8.55 10.68
N GLY A 202 24.00 9.77 10.32
CA GLY A 202 24.94 10.10 9.26
C GLY A 202 24.32 10.66 7.97
N CYS A 203 23.01 10.65 7.81
CA CYS A 203 22.39 11.33 6.68
C CYS A 203 22.30 12.81 6.97
N TRP A 204 22.98 13.54 6.14
CA TRP A 204 22.73 14.91 5.80
C TRP A 204 23.70 15.99 6.19
N GLN A 205 23.92 16.88 5.24
CA GLN A 205 23.98 18.34 5.43
C GLN A 205 23.77 19.06 4.08
N GLY A 206 22.52 19.39 3.75
CA GLY A 206 22.24 20.31 2.66
C GLY A 206 22.46 21.76 3.07
N LYS A 207 23.28 22.49 2.37
CA LYS A 207 23.44 23.94 2.53
C LYS A 207 22.30 24.76 1.91
N ALA A 208 21.32 24.14 1.33
CA ALA A 208 20.25 24.80 0.58
C ALA A 208 18.95 24.89 1.40
N GLY A 209 18.83 25.93 2.17
CA GLY A 209 17.57 26.67 2.33
C GLY A 209 16.45 26.14 3.20
N MET A 210 16.44 24.91 3.71
CA MET A 210 15.32 24.39 4.50
C MET A 210 15.67 23.96 5.92
N SER A 211 16.88 24.05 6.35
CA SER A 211 17.37 23.36 7.52
C SER A 211 17.53 24.21 8.77
N ASN A 212 17.02 25.37 8.83
CA ASN A 212 17.14 26.18 10.06
C ASN A 212 15.82 26.35 10.82
N VAL A 213 14.96 25.35 10.82
CA VAL A 213 14.07 25.13 11.94
C VAL A 213 14.81 24.17 12.87
N VAL A 214 15.78 24.69 13.59
CA VAL A 214 16.25 24.10 14.83
C VAL A 214 15.02 24.09 15.74
N LEU A 215 14.36 22.96 15.85
CA LEU A 215 13.54 22.66 17.02
C LEU A 215 14.53 22.50 18.18
N SER A 216 14.94 23.64 18.73
CA SER A 216 15.64 23.66 19.98
C SER A 216 14.73 22.99 21.00
N LYS A 217 15.05 21.78 21.44
CA LYS A 217 14.50 21.26 22.69
C LYS A 217 14.98 22.17 23.78
N GLN A 218 14.12 23.08 24.20
CA GLN A 218 14.33 23.81 25.43
C GLN A 218 14.02 22.86 26.57
N SER A 219 15.02 22.47 27.32
CA SER A 219 14.83 21.79 28.60
C SER A 219 15.11 22.82 29.72
N VAL A 220 14.26 22.82 30.71
CA VAL A 220 14.50 23.61 31.93
C VAL A 220 15.24 22.69 32.91
N LYS A 221 16.46 22.97 33.20
CA LYS A 221 17.22 22.32 34.25
C LYS A 221 17.65 23.39 35.28
N ASP A 222 17.29 23.19 36.53
CA ASP A 222 17.62 24.09 37.66
C ASP A 222 17.16 25.55 37.49
N GLY A 223 16.02 25.75 36.76
CA GLY A 223 15.44 27.08 36.54
C GLY A 223 16.06 27.86 35.38
N GLU A 224 17.07 27.34 34.72
CA GLU A 224 17.65 27.92 33.50
C GLU A 224 17.17 27.21 32.26
N ILE A 225 16.84 27.98 31.22
CA ILE A 225 16.50 27.44 29.90
C ILE A 225 17.79 27.02 29.20
N ILE A 226 18.10 25.76 29.24
CA ILE A 226 19.19 25.19 28.49
C ILE A 226 18.67 24.93 27.06
N THR A 227 19.11 25.76 26.13
CA THR A 227 18.95 25.50 24.72
C THR A 227 20.03 24.50 24.33
N ASP A 228 19.68 23.22 24.34
CA ASP A 228 20.60 22.18 23.90
C ASP A 228 20.82 22.33 22.39
N LYS A 229 21.91 22.98 22.05
CA LYS A 229 22.46 23.04 20.70
C LYS A 229 23.16 21.73 20.32
N THR A 230 22.95 20.67 21.08
CA THR A 230 23.42 19.36 20.65
C THR A 230 22.72 19.08 19.32
N LYS A 231 23.44 19.37 18.32
CA LYS A 231 23.66 18.62 17.09
C LYS A 231 22.70 17.45 16.89
N ASP A 232 21.40 17.67 16.97
CA ASP A 232 20.51 16.92 16.10
C ASP A 232 20.77 17.40 14.67
N LEU A 233 21.97 17.09 14.23
CA LEU A 233 22.41 17.11 12.84
C LEU A 233 21.68 16.05 12.01
N ASN A 234 20.65 15.45 12.58
CA ASN A 234 19.68 14.64 11.91
C ASN A 234 18.80 15.56 11.07
N GLY A 235 19.40 16.08 10.03
CA GLY A 235 18.67 16.70 8.95
C GLY A 235 17.54 15.75 8.56
N ASN A 236 16.32 16.26 8.63
CA ASN A 236 15.13 15.49 8.32
C ASN A 236 15.07 15.23 6.83
N ALA A 237 15.78 14.19 6.34
CA ALA A 237 15.46 13.68 5.03
C ALA A 237 13.95 13.41 5.00
N SER A 238 13.26 13.77 3.94
CA SER A 238 11.81 13.59 3.87
C SER A 238 11.48 12.11 3.93
N VAL A 239 10.47 11.77 4.72
CA VAL A 239 9.96 10.39 4.80
C VAL A 239 8.85 10.27 3.79
N LEU A 240 8.96 9.29 2.90
CA LEU A 240 7.90 8.98 1.95
C LEU A 240 6.61 8.65 2.71
N ASP A 241 5.50 9.19 2.24
CA ASP A 241 4.21 8.99 2.91
C ASP A 241 3.66 7.59 2.65
N PRO A 242 3.43 6.76 3.69
CA PRO A 242 2.96 5.39 3.51
C PRO A 242 1.55 5.30 2.94
N THR A 243 0.70 6.33 3.12
CA THR A 243 -0.63 6.37 2.48
C THR A 243 -0.48 6.55 0.98
N ALA A 244 0.42 7.43 0.53
CA ALA A 244 0.72 7.58 -0.90
C ALA A 244 1.27 6.27 -1.48
N CYS A 245 2.16 5.58 -0.76
CA CYS A 245 2.66 4.27 -1.17
C CYS A 245 1.53 3.26 -1.35
N GLU A 246 0.61 3.17 -0.39
CA GLU A 246 -0.52 2.24 -0.46
C GLU A 246 -1.42 2.54 -1.67
N ILE A 247 -1.78 3.80 -1.89
CA ILE A 247 -2.59 4.19 -3.05
C ILE A 247 -1.86 3.81 -4.35
N ILE A 248 -0.56 4.09 -4.45
CA ILE A 248 0.22 3.80 -5.65
C ILE A 248 0.22 2.30 -5.95
N VAL A 249 0.55 1.44 -4.98
CA VAL A 249 0.60 0.00 -5.24
C VAL A 249 -0.77 -0.59 -5.55
N ARG A 250 -1.83 -0.11 -4.92
CA ARG A 250 -3.17 -0.61 -5.17
C ARG A 250 -3.78 -0.11 -6.49
N MET A 251 -3.50 1.14 -6.84
CA MET A 251 -4.08 1.78 -8.02
C MET A 251 -3.39 1.36 -9.31
N PHE A 252 -2.06 1.17 -9.25
CA PHE A 252 -1.23 1.01 -10.44
C PHE A 252 -0.60 -0.39 -10.59
N MET A 253 -0.93 -1.34 -9.71
CA MET A 253 -0.57 -2.74 -9.87
C MET A 253 -1.65 -3.44 -10.73
N PRO A 254 -1.30 -4.12 -11.82
CA PRO A 254 -2.28 -4.89 -12.60
C PRO A 254 -2.80 -6.08 -11.79
N THR A 255 -3.99 -6.58 -12.13
CA THR A 255 -4.67 -7.66 -11.38
C THR A 255 -3.79 -8.91 -11.20
N ASN A 256 -3.01 -9.24 -12.22
CA ASN A 256 -2.11 -10.40 -12.21
C ASN A 256 -0.66 -10.03 -11.86
N GLY A 257 -0.40 -8.77 -11.49
CA GLY A 257 0.93 -8.29 -11.13
C GLY A 257 1.26 -8.59 -9.67
N CYS A 258 2.53 -8.79 -9.38
CA CYS A 258 3.00 -9.02 -8.03
C CYS A 258 4.31 -8.30 -7.68
N ARG A 259 5.03 -7.73 -8.67
CA ARG A 259 6.39 -7.24 -8.48
C ARG A 259 6.50 -5.74 -8.63
N VAL A 260 7.03 -5.10 -7.59
CA VAL A 260 7.36 -3.66 -7.56
C VAL A 260 8.87 -3.50 -7.62
N TYR A 261 9.36 -2.60 -8.47
CA TYR A 261 10.75 -2.17 -8.46
C TYR A 261 10.86 -0.68 -8.17
N ASN A 262 11.78 -0.32 -7.28
CA ASN A 262 12.13 1.07 -6.98
C ASN A 262 13.60 1.32 -7.30
N PRO A 263 13.92 2.07 -8.35
CA PRO A 263 15.31 2.32 -8.75
C PRO A 263 16.06 3.24 -7.77
N PHE A 264 15.39 3.99 -6.91
CA PHE A 264 16.00 4.89 -5.92
C PHE A 264 15.38 4.64 -4.56
N GLY A 265 15.86 3.61 -3.87
CA GLY A 265 15.24 2.96 -2.73
C GLY A 265 14.88 3.84 -1.55
N GLY A 266 15.83 4.63 -1.11
CA GLY A 266 15.62 5.51 0.03
C GLY A 266 15.15 4.77 1.29
N GLY A 267 14.19 5.38 2.00
CA GLY A 267 13.66 4.84 3.24
C GLY A 267 12.80 3.57 3.07
N VAL A 268 12.41 3.00 4.20
CA VAL A 268 11.72 1.70 4.28
C VAL A 268 10.27 1.71 3.76
N GLN A 269 9.62 2.88 3.72
CA GLN A 269 8.16 3.02 3.62
C GLN A 269 7.56 2.30 2.41
N MET A 270 8.14 2.50 1.22
CA MET A 270 7.55 1.89 0.01
C MET A 270 7.61 0.35 0.04
N GLY A 271 8.74 -0.22 0.43
CA GLY A 271 8.89 -1.67 0.53
C GLY A 271 8.09 -2.27 1.67
N PHE A 272 8.02 -1.58 2.82
CA PHE A 272 7.20 -2.02 3.96
C PHE A 272 5.71 -2.05 3.59
N VAL A 273 5.22 -1.02 2.90
CA VAL A 273 3.84 -0.97 2.43
C VAL A 273 3.59 -1.99 1.32
N ALA A 274 4.48 -2.13 0.34
CA ALA A 274 4.35 -3.12 -0.72
C ALA A 274 4.30 -4.55 -0.15
N GLY A 275 5.21 -4.89 0.78
CA GLY A 275 5.21 -6.18 1.48
C GLY A 275 3.96 -6.40 2.30
N GLY A 276 3.51 -5.39 3.06
CA GLY A 276 2.27 -5.43 3.84
C GLY A 276 1.00 -5.56 2.97
N CYS A 277 1.05 -5.08 1.73
CA CYS A 277 0.02 -5.33 0.72
C CYS A 277 0.16 -6.69 0.02
N GLY A 278 1.21 -7.46 0.32
CA GLY A 278 1.43 -8.80 -0.22
C GLY A 278 2.15 -8.83 -1.57
N TYR A 279 2.82 -7.74 -1.95
CA TYR A 279 3.61 -7.66 -3.18
C TYR A 279 5.09 -7.95 -2.92
N GLU A 280 5.76 -8.49 -3.93
CA GLU A 280 7.22 -8.56 -3.98
C GLU A 280 7.79 -7.16 -4.23
N TYR A 281 8.89 -6.84 -3.59
CA TYR A 281 9.54 -5.55 -3.73
C TYR A 281 11.04 -5.70 -3.85
N LEU A 282 11.60 -5.11 -4.88
CA LEU A 282 13.03 -4.93 -5.03
C LEU A 282 13.35 -3.44 -5.11
N SER A 283 14.43 -3.04 -4.47
CA SER A 283 14.93 -1.70 -4.60
C SER A 283 16.44 -1.65 -4.77
N SER A 284 16.89 -0.71 -5.60
CA SER A 284 18.28 -0.26 -5.66
C SER A 284 18.48 0.88 -4.66
N GLU A 285 19.45 0.75 -3.79
CA GLU A 285 19.88 1.79 -2.85
C GLU A 285 21.40 1.86 -2.86
N ILE A 286 21.92 3.06 -2.95
CA ILE A 286 23.37 3.26 -3.10
C ILE A 286 24.12 3.08 -1.77
N ARG A 287 23.42 3.24 -0.63
CA ARG A 287 24.01 3.16 0.72
C ARG A 287 23.81 1.78 1.33
N GLN A 288 24.88 1.19 1.86
CA GLN A 288 24.80 -0.09 2.57
C GLN A 288 24.01 0.04 3.87
N ASN A 289 24.26 1.09 4.66
CA ASN A 289 23.58 1.30 5.93
C ASN A 289 22.04 1.39 5.79
N GLN A 290 21.55 1.99 4.70
CA GLN A 290 20.12 2.05 4.42
C GLN A 290 19.56 0.70 3.99
N CYS A 291 20.29 -0.05 3.15
CA CYS A 291 19.91 -1.40 2.78
C CYS A 291 19.76 -2.31 4.02
N ASP A 292 20.73 -2.27 4.91
CA ASP A 292 20.76 -3.13 6.10
C ASP A 292 19.58 -2.81 7.03
N ALA A 293 19.33 -1.52 7.29
CA ALA A 293 18.25 -1.08 8.15
C ALA A 293 16.86 -1.44 7.57
N ASN A 294 16.66 -1.21 6.28
CA ASN A 294 15.40 -1.52 5.60
C ASN A 294 15.13 -3.02 5.55
N ASN A 295 16.14 -3.82 5.19
CA ASN A 295 16.04 -5.27 5.15
C ASN A 295 15.75 -5.84 6.55
N ALA A 296 16.37 -5.28 7.59
CA ALA A 296 16.11 -5.69 8.97
C ALA A 296 14.66 -5.43 9.40
N LEU A 297 14.07 -4.32 9.00
CA LEU A 297 12.66 -3.99 9.30
C LEU A 297 11.65 -4.82 8.53
N CYS A 298 12.03 -5.35 7.38
CA CYS A 298 11.15 -6.08 6.46
C CYS A 298 11.35 -7.60 6.48
N GLN A 299 12.01 -8.16 7.51
CA GLN A 299 12.32 -9.60 7.59
C GLN A 299 11.09 -10.51 7.55
N ASP A 300 9.94 -10.02 8.01
CA ASP A 300 8.69 -10.78 7.99
C ASP A 300 8.05 -10.87 6.60
N PHE A 301 8.49 -10.06 5.66
CA PHE A 301 7.91 -10.05 4.32
C PHE A 301 8.72 -10.93 3.37
N VAL A 302 8.03 -11.80 2.69
CA VAL A 302 8.64 -12.63 1.65
C VAL A 302 8.93 -11.77 0.42
N ASN A 303 10.16 -11.86 -0.09
CA ASN A 303 10.59 -11.17 -1.32
C ASN A 303 10.53 -9.62 -1.26
N VAL A 304 10.76 -9.03 -0.08
CA VAL A 304 10.97 -7.58 0.06
C VAL A 304 12.45 -7.33 0.36
N LYS A 305 13.15 -6.62 -0.55
CA LYS A 305 14.60 -6.48 -0.46
C LYS A 305 15.13 -5.17 -1.01
N TRP A 306 16.13 -4.60 -0.33
CA TRP A 306 17.00 -3.55 -0.84
C TRP A 306 18.36 -4.14 -1.17
N LEU A 307 18.85 -3.81 -2.37
CA LEU A 307 20.20 -4.19 -2.82
C LEU A 307 21.06 -2.93 -2.89
N LYS A 308 22.28 -3.02 -2.33
CA LYS A 308 23.29 -1.99 -2.57
C LYS A 308 23.68 -2.00 -4.03
N SER A 309 23.24 -0.98 -4.75
CA SER A 309 23.51 -0.85 -6.19
C SER A 309 23.33 0.60 -6.67
N ASP A 310 24.16 0.98 -7.62
CA ASP A 310 24.02 2.20 -8.38
C ASP A 310 23.08 1.96 -9.57
N THR A 311 21.91 2.56 -9.53
CA THR A 311 20.85 2.36 -10.53
C THR A 311 21.28 2.76 -11.94
N SER A 312 22.21 3.69 -12.09
CA SER A 312 22.73 4.08 -13.40
C SER A 312 23.55 2.95 -14.07
N LYS A 313 24.09 2.03 -13.25
CA LYS A 313 24.93 0.90 -13.68
C LYS A 313 24.28 -0.47 -13.47
N PHE A 314 23.15 -0.54 -12.75
CA PHE A 314 22.50 -1.79 -12.36
C PHE A 314 21.15 -1.94 -13.04
N THR A 315 20.92 -3.13 -13.60
CA THR A 315 19.65 -3.53 -14.18
C THR A 315 19.23 -4.87 -13.55
N PRO A 316 18.07 -4.93 -12.89
CA PRO A 316 17.54 -6.21 -12.38
C PRO A 316 17.33 -7.23 -13.50
N LYS A 317 17.48 -8.53 -13.16
CA LYS A 317 17.29 -9.61 -14.14
C LYS A 317 15.83 -9.91 -14.45
N GLN A 318 14.94 -9.60 -13.51
CA GLN A 318 13.51 -9.89 -13.62
C GLN A 318 12.75 -8.72 -14.23
N LYS A 319 11.55 -9.00 -14.75
CA LYS A 319 10.58 -7.99 -15.15
C LYS A 319 9.66 -7.62 -13.99
N TYR A 320 9.13 -6.40 -14.02
CA TYR A 320 8.32 -5.83 -12.95
C TYR A 320 7.00 -5.29 -13.50
N ASP A 321 5.98 -5.34 -12.64
CA ASP A 321 4.60 -5.00 -12.97
C ASP A 321 4.26 -3.56 -12.54
N LEU A 322 5.06 -2.99 -11.66
CA LEU A 322 4.99 -1.59 -11.25
C LEU A 322 6.40 -1.07 -10.97
N ILE A 323 6.76 0.06 -11.57
CA ILE A 323 7.92 0.82 -11.14
C ILE A 323 7.45 2.02 -10.34
N PHE A 324 8.03 2.21 -9.16
CA PHE A 324 7.83 3.42 -8.37
C PHE A 324 9.17 4.07 -8.09
N SER A 325 9.22 5.38 -8.16
CA SER A 325 10.43 6.16 -7.85
C SER A 325 10.10 7.43 -7.08
N CYS A 326 10.84 7.68 -6.02
CA CYS A 326 10.95 8.98 -5.39
C CYS A 326 12.46 9.31 -5.29
N PRO A 327 13.03 9.85 -6.38
CA PRO A 327 14.47 10.05 -6.47
C PRO A 327 14.95 11.18 -5.57
N PRO A 328 16.26 11.31 -5.34
CA PRO A 328 16.83 12.50 -4.72
C PRO A 328 16.46 13.76 -5.50
N TYR A 329 16.26 14.86 -4.79
CA TYR A 329 16.08 16.19 -5.42
C TYR A 329 17.41 16.92 -5.45
N TYR A 330 17.73 17.54 -6.57
CA TYR A 330 19.05 18.15 -6.79
C TYR A 330 19.44 19.12 -5.68
N LYS A 331 20.59 18.85 -5.02
CA LYS A 331 21.18 19.64 -3.94
C LYS A 331 20.27 19.88 -2.71
N VAL A 332 19.21 19.08 -2.55
CA VAL A 332 18.34 19.15 -1.38
C VAL A 332 18.90 18.32 -0.21
N GLU A 333 19.36 17.11 -0.49
CA GLU A 333 19.90 16.19 0.50
C GLU A 333 21.20 15.55 -0.03
N THR A 334 22.16 15.28 0.85
CA THR A 334 23.33 14.45 0.55
C THR A 334 23.28 13.23 1.43
N TYR A 335 23.43 12.07 0.85
CA TYR A 335 23.31 10.79 1.53
C TYR A 335 24.69 10.22 1.86
N LEU A 336 24.88 9.82 3.12
CA LEU A 336 26.15 9.29 3.62
C LEU A 336 25.99 7.82 4.01
N ASP A 337 27.05 7.01 3.79
CA ASP A 337 27.10 5.61 4.21
C ASP A 337 27.80 5.47 5.59
N TYR A 338 28.08 4.26 6.04
CA TYR A 338 28.68 3.95 7.33
C TYR A 338 29.99 4.69 7.63
N ASP A 339 30.79 4.98 6.63
CA ASP A 339 32.05 5.72 6.75
C ASP A 339 31.88 7.23 6.85
N GLY A 340 30.64 7.72 6.87
CA GLY A 340 30.30 9.14 6.91
C GLY A 340 30.59 9.87 5.60
N LYS A 341 30.79 9.15 4.50
CA LYS A 341 31.05 9.73 3.18
C LYS A 341 29.89 9.41 2.23
N ALA A 342 29.72 10.27 1.22
CA ALA A 342 28.83 9.97 0.12
C ALA A 342 29.42 8.82 -0.71
N PRO A 343 28.63 7.77 -1.00
CA PRO A 343 29.10 6.69 -1.83
C PRO A 343 29.37 7.16 -3.27
N GLU A 344 30.22 6.41 -3.98
CA GLU A 344 30.41 6.65 -5.41
C GLU A 344 29.07 6.51 -6.14
N GLY A 345 28.76 7.46 -7.03
CA GLY A 345 27.49 7.50 -7.75
C GLY A 345 26.34 8.20 -6.99
N GLU A 346 26.60 8.80 -5.82
CA GLU A 346 25.61 9.62 -5.13
C GLU A 346 25.27 10.86 -5.97
N LEU A 347 23.99 10.98 -6.37
CA LEU A 347 23.52 11.98 -7.34
C LEU A 347 23.77 13.43 -6.89
N ASN A 348 23.56 13.74 -5.61
CA ASN A 348 23.72 15.11 -5.09
C ASN A 348 25.19 15.50 -4.86
N SER A 349 26.12 14.57 -5.02
CA SER A 349 27.57 14.83 -5.04
C SER A 349 28.03 15.39 -6.38
N LEU A 350 27.24 15.29 -7.44
CA LEU A 350 27.56 15.79 -8.77
C LEU A 350 27.60 17.31 -8.80
N SER A 351 28.46 17.87 -9.66
CA SER A 351 28.78 19.30 -9.66
C SER A 351 27.69 20.15 -10.29
N THR A 352 27.07 19.67 -11.37
CA THR A 352 26.06 20.41 -12.13
C THR A 352 24.70 19.68 -12.14
N TYR A 353 23.66 20.44 -12.42
CA TYR A 353 22.31 19.90 -12.56
C TYR A 353 22.20 18.94 -13.75
N GLU A 354 22.86 19.25 -14.84
CA GLU A 354 22.86 18.42 -16.05
C GLU A 354 23.46 17.06 -15.78
N GLN A 355 24.59 16.99 -15.07
CA GLN A 355 25.19 15.71 -14.65
C GLN A 355 24.25 14.90 -13.75
N PHE A 356 23.60 15.58 -12.80
CA PHE A 356 22.60 14.96 -11.93
C PHE A 356 21.43 14.40 -12.74
N ARG A 357 20.84 15.20 -13.63
CA ARG A 357 19.72 14.83 -14.48
C ARG A 357 20.07 13.63 -15.38
N ASP A 358 21.21 13.72 -16.06
CA ASP A 358 21.62 12.68 -17.01
C ASP A 358 21.85 11.34 -16.33
N MET A 359 22.46 11.34 -15.15
CA MET A 359 22.65 10.12 -14.35
C MET A 359 21.33 9.59 -13.77
N LEU A 360 20.44 10.47 -13.33
CA LEU A 360 19.09 10.11 -12.89
C LEU A 360 18.31 9.43 -14.03
N PHE A 361 18.35 10.01 -15.23
CA PHE A 361 17.64 9.48 -16.39
C PHE A 361 18.24 8.19 -16.92
N GLU A 362 19.54 7.96 -16.75
CA GLU A 362 20.15 6.67 -17.04
C GLU A 362 19.59 5.58 -16.11
N GLY A 363 19.43 5.87 -14.82
CA GLY A 363 18.77 4.99 -13.87
C GLY A 363 17.31 4.69 -14.27
N TYR A 364 16.59 5.66 -14.80
CA TYR A 364 15.23 5.45 -15.30
C TYR A 364 15.21 4.61 -16.58
N LYS A 365 16.15 4.77 -17.51
CA LYS A 365 16.24 3.88 -18.69
C LYS A 365 16.42 2.43 -18.26
N ASN A 366 17.30 2.17 -17.30
CA ASN A 366 17.51 0.84 -16.75
C ASN A 366 16.22 0.29 -16.14
N ALA A 367 15.47 1.11 -15.39
CA ALA A 367 14.19 0.72 -14.81
C ALA A 367 13.10 0.46 -15.88
N ILE A 368 13.02 1.30 -16.93
CA ILE A 368 12.08 1.12 -18.05
C ILE A 368 12.38 -0.20 -18.80
N SER A 369 13.66 -0.56 -18.93
CA SER A 369 14.06 -1.80 -19.62
C SER A 369 13.52 -3.08 -18.95
N VAL A 370 13.25 -3.02 -17.65
CA VAL A 370 12.71 -4.14 -16.84
C VAL A 370 11.22 -4.06 -16.58
N MET A 371 10.52 -3.08 -17.12
CA MET A 371 9.05 -3.04 -17.08
C MET A 371 8.45 -4.14 -17.95
N ASN A 372 7.39 -4.76 -17.45
CA ASN A 372 6.46 -5.47 -18.31
C ASN A 372 5.70 -4.51 -19.23
N ASP A 373 5.19 -4.99 -20.34
CA ASP A 373 4.29 -4.20 -21.18
C ASP A 373 2.93 -4.07 -20.49
N ASN A 374 2.22 -2.99 -20.78
CA ASN A 374 0.94 -2.64 -20.18
C ASN A 374 1.01 -2.41 -18.66
N THR A 375 2.09 -1.80 -18.19
CA THR A 375 2.32 -1.46 -16.78
C THR A 375 2.65 0.01 -16.57
N PHE A 376 2.59 0.44 -15.29
CA PHE A 376 2.82 1.82 -14.91
C PHE A 376 4.23 2.05 -14.35
N PHE A 377 4.76 3.23 -14.64
CA PHE A 377 5.91 3.83 -13.95
C PHE A 377 5.42 5.08 -13.22
N VAL A 378 5.54 5.12 -11.91
CA VAL A 378 5.11 6.24 -11.08
C VAL A 378 6.32 6.96 -10.50
N VAL A 379 6.41 8.27 -10.71
CA VAL A 379 7.49 9.11 -10.19
C VAL A 379 6.91 10.18 -9.28
N MET A 380 7.34 10.19 -8.03
CA MET A 380 7.08 11.29 -7.11
C MET A 380 8.30 12.20 -7.08
N THR A 381 8.13 13.43 -7.49
CA THR A 381 9.23 14.39 -7.62
C THR A 381 8.84 15.81 -7.20
N GLY A 382 9.81 16.64 -7.02
CA GLY A 382 9.62 18.04 -6.72
C GLY A 382 10.68 18.89 -7.39
N ASP A 383 10.27 20.00 -7.99
CA ASP A 383 11.20 20.95 -8.58
C ASP A 383 11.92 21.77 -7.52
N SER A 384 13.16 22.12 -7.75
CA SER A 384 13.99 22.94 -6.88
C SER A 384 14.46 24.20 -7.61
N ARG A 385 14.91 25.19 -6.83
CA ARG A 385 15.38 26.46 -7.40
C ARG A 385 16.90 26.48 -7.49
N ASN A 386 17.38 27.05 -8.58
CA ASN A 386 18.79 27.36 -8.79
C ASN A 386 19.24 28.57 -7.93
N LYS A 387 20.52 28.90 -8.00
CA LYS A 387 21.10 30.02 -7.24
C LYS A 387 20.50 31.37 -7.65
N ASP A 388 20.09 31.53 -8.89
CA ASP A 388 19.49 32.77 -9.42
C ASP A 388 18.02 32.90 -9.05
N GLY A 389 17.46 31.84 -8.46
CA GLY A 389 16.09 31.79 -7.95
C GLY A 389 15.05 31.30 -8.94
N GLY A 390 15.42 30.95 -10.17
CA GLY A 390 14.60 30.24 -11.13
C GLY A 390 14.45 28.76 -10.74
N TYR A 391 13.48 28.07 -11.30
CA TYR A 391 13.37 26.61 -11.18
C TYR A 391 14.29 25.91 -12.18
N TYR A 392 14.74 24.71 -11.83
CA TYR A 392 15.42 23.83 -12.77
C TYR A 392 14.49 23.25 -13.82
N CYS A 393 13.18 23.33 -13.59
CA CYS A 393 12.14 22.75 -14.44
C CYS A 393 12.21 21.22 -14.55
N SER A 394 12.69 20.57 -13.50
CA SER A 394 12.81 19.11 -13.46
C SER A 394 11.49 18.38 -13.73
N ASP A 395 10.36 18.98 -13.36
CA ASP A 395 9.02 18.47 -13.63
C ASP A 395 8.79 18.30 -15.15
N ALA A 396 9.11 19.33 -15.94
CA ALA A 396 8.97 19.31 -17.41
C ALA A 396 9.95 18.32 -18.06
N GLU A 397 11.18 18.25 -17.55
CA GLU A 397 12.18 17.32 -18.07
C GLU A 397 11.80 15.85 -17.84
N HIS A 398 11.18 15.51 -16.70
CA HIS A 398 10.63 14.17 -16.48
C HIS A 398 9.55 13.83 -17.52
N GLU A 399 8.61 14.75 -17.78
CA GLU A 399 7.55 14.51 -18.76
C GLU A 399 8.12 14.25 -20.15
N LEU A 400 9.07 15.09 -20.59
CA LEU A 400 9.69 14.96 -21.90
C LEU A 400 10.50 13.66 -22.00
N PHE A 401 11.33 13.38 -21.00
CA PHE A 401 12.14 12.17 -20.97
C PHE A 401 11.29 10.90 -21.11
N PHE A 402 10.26 10.71 -20.28
CA PHE A 402 9.44 9.50 -20.34
C PHE A 402 8.66 9.40 -21.66
N LYS A 403 8.23 10.52 -22.22
CA LYS A 403 7.61 10.56 -23.55
C LYS A 403 8.58 10.15 -24.65
N GLU A 404 9.83 10.59 -24.59
CA GLU A 404 10.90 10.19 -25.52
C GLU A 404 11.25 8.68 -25.39
N GLN A 405 11.11 8.12 -24.19
CA GLN A 405 11.24 6.68 -23.96
C GLN A 405 10.01 5.87 -24.43
N GLY A 406 9.02 6.50 -25.06
CA GLY A 406 7.83 5.85 -25.60
C GLY A 406 6.72 5.56 -24.58
N LEU A 407 6.77 6.14 -23.38
CA LEU A 407 5.72 5.99 -22.39
C LEU A 407 4.67 7.11 -22.54
N HIS A 408 3.41 6.77 -22.25
CA HIS A 408 2.33 7.76 -22.20
C HIS A 408 2.37 8.50 -20.87
N VAL A 409 2.31 9.83 -20.88
CA VAL A 409 2.04 10.64 -19.68
C VAL A 409 0.57 10.46 -19.33
N TYR A 410 0.27 9.62 -18.36
CA TYR A 410 -1.09 9.14 -18.12
C TYR A 410 -1.84 9.96 -17.05
N ASN A 411 -1.17 10.24 -15.90
CA ASN A 411 -1.71 11.11 -14.86
C ASN A 411 -0.66 12.10 -14.35
N LYS A 412 -1.16 13.26 -13.92
CA LYS A 412 -0.40 14.30 -13.21
C LYS A 412 -1.14 14.61 -11.90
N ILE A 413 -0.56 14.20 -10.78
CA ILE A 413 -1.15 14.29 -9.46
C ILE A 413 -0.41 15.35 -8.66
N ILE A 414 -1.15 16.18 -7.95
CA ILE A 414 -0.64 17.16 -7.01
C ILE A 414 -0.73 16.56 -5.61
N TYR A 415 0.39 16.31 -4.97
CA TYR A 415 0.47 15.86 -3.61
C TYR A 415 0.67 17.06 -2.68
N LEU A 416 -0.34 17.44 -1.92
CA LEU A 416 -0.29 18.55 -0.99
C LEU A 416 0.35 18.14 0.33
N GLU A 417 1.35 18.90 0.73
CA GLU A 417 1.97 18.85 2.06
C GLU A 417 1.33 19.89 3.00
N SER A 418 1.63 19.81 4.30
CA SER A 418 1.15 20.78 5.27
C SER A 418 1.69 22.19 4.99
N GLU A 419 0.79 23.14 4.82
CA GLU A 419 1.16 24.56 4.71
C GLU A 419 1.78 25.12 6.00
N PHE A 420 1.45 24.54 7.14
CA PHE A 420 1.83 25.12 8.45
C PHE A 420 3.35 25.31 8.57
N THR A 421 4.12 24.30 8.22
CA THR A 421 5.58 24.35 8.24
C THR A 421 6.16 25.33 7.22
N ARG A 422 5.48 25.53 6.11
CA ARG A 422 5.91 26.44 5.03
C ARG A 422 5.62 27.90 5.36
N ARG A 423 4.55 28.18 6.10
CA ARG A 423 4.20 29.53 6.56
C ARG A 423 5.30 30.13 7.45
N ALA A 424 5.95 29.31 8.26
CA ALA A 424 7.05 29.77 9.12
C ALA A 424 8.24 30.35 8.33
N THR A 425 8.47 29.86 7.11
CA THR A 425 9.55 30.32 6.23
C THR A 425 9.10 31.39 5.23
N ALA A 426 7.79 31.66 5.14
CA ALA A 426 7.21 32.54 4.13
C ALA A 426 7.79 33.95 4.13
N LYS A 427 8.04 34.54 5.31
CA LYS A 427 8.60 35.91 5.41
C LYS A 427 9.92 36.05 4.67
N LYS A 428 10.81 35.05 4.73
CA LYS A 428 12.10 35.08 4.03
C LYS A 428 11.92 35.03 2.51
N THR A 429 11.05 34.16 2.04
CA THR A 429 10.86 33.90 0.61
C THR A 429 10.02 34.98 -0.06
N LEU A 430 8.98 35.52 0.60
CA LEU A 430 8.11 36.53 0.03
C LEU A 430 8.79 37.89 -0.18
N ASN A 431 9.80 38.23 0.62
CA ASN A 431 10.60 39.42 0.37
C ASN A 431 11.29 39.42 -1.01
N SER A 432 11.66 38.24 -1.48
CA SER A 432 12.20 38.04 -2.83
C SER A 432 11.13 37.63 -3.87
N ARG A 433 9.85 37.81 -3.55
CA ARG A 433 8.71 37.45 -4.40
C ARG A 433 8.63 35.95 -4.74
N LYS A 434 9.18 35.07 -3.88
CA LYS A 434 9.14 33.62 -4.02
C LYS A 434 8.11 33.04 -3.05
N TYR A 435 7.16 32.29 -3.59
CA TYR A 435 6.23 31.52 -2.74
C TYR A 435 6.91 30.26 -2.21
N PRO A 436 6.71 29.92 -0.91
CA PRO A 436 7.10 28.62 -0.39
C PRO A 436 6.31 27.52 -1.09
N LYS A 437 6.97 26.47 -1.50
CA LYS A 437 6.35 25.32 -2.14
C LYS A 437 5.75 24.40 -1.06
N CYS A 438 4.49 24.01 -1.21
CA CYS A 438 3.80 23.07 -0.31
C CYS A 438 3.18 21.88 -1.07
N GLU A 439 3.68 21.59 -2.25
CA GLU A 439 3.25 20.44 -3.04
C GLU A 439 4.45 19.69 -3.63
N GLN A 440 4.20 18.44 -3.96
CA GLN A 440 5.03 17.61 -4.84
C GLN A 440 4.19 17.14 -6.00
N ARG A 441 4.83 16.67 -7.05
CA ARG A 441 4.18 16.11 -8.23
C ARG A 441 4.33 14.61 -8.23
N ILE A 442 3.26 13.90 -8.55
CA ILE A 442 3.32 12.47 -8.84
C ILE A 442 2.91 12.30 -10.30
N TYR A 443 3.86 11.92 -11.11
CA TYR A 443 3.66 11.60 -12.51
C TYR A 443 3.42 10.11 -12.66
N VAL A 444 2.44 9.76 -13.46
CA VAL A 444 2.12 8.38 -13.78
C VAL A 444 2.31 8.19 -15.27
N PHE A 445 3.25 7.35 -15.63
CA PHE A 445 3.55 7.00 -17.00
C PHE A 445 3.11 5.58 -17.30
N TYR A 446 2.63 5.34 -18.49
CA TYR A 446 2.16 4.01 -18.91
C TYR A 446 2.94 3.52 -20.11
N LYS A 447 3.44 2.29 -20.04
CA LYS A 447 4.13 1.60 -21.12
C LYS A 447 3.16 0.62 -21.76
N GLY A 448 2.79 0.80 -23.03
CA GLY A 448 1.98 -0.12 -23.80
C GLY A 448 0.65 0.44 -24.30
N ASP A 449 -0.30 -0.44 -24.56
CA ASP A 449 -1.60 -0.11 -25.12
C ASP A 449 -2.59 0.34 -24.04
N THR A 450 -2.94 1.63 -24.05
CA THR A 450 -3.86 2.22 -23.05
C THR A 450 -5.27 1.66 -23.10
N SER A 451 -5.69 1.03 -24.21
CA SER A 451 -7.02 0.39 -24.31
C SER A 451 -7.17 -0.81 -23.36
N LYS A 452 -6.05 -1.46 -23.00
CA LYS A 452 -6.01 -2.61 -22.10
C LYS A 452 -6.11 -2.27 -20.61
N ILE A 453 -6.03 -0.99 -20.26
CA ILE A 453 -6.02 -0.58 -18.84
C ILE A 453 -7.28 -1.05 -18.11
N LYS A 454 -8.46 -0.92 -18.72
CA LYS A 454 -9.73 -1.33 -18.08
C LYS A 454 -9.82 -2.82 -17.81
N GLU A 455 -9.18 -3.62 -18.64
CA GLU A 455 -9.12 -5.08 -18.50
C GLU A 455 -8.12 -5.47 -17.40
N LEU A 456 -6.92 -4.91 -17.45
CA LEU A 456 -5.82 -5.27 -16.55
C LEU A 456 -5.93 -4.65 -15.15
N TYR A 457 -6.69 -3.56 -15.01
CA TYR A 457 -6.87 -2.80 -13.75
C TYR A 457 -8.37 -2.61 -13.43
N PRO A 458 -9.17 -3.68 -13.33
CA PRO A 458 -10.63 -3.56 -13.23
C PRO A 458 -11.15 -3.07 -11.87
N ASN A 459 -10.34 -3.09 -10.82
CA ASN A 459 -10.79 -3.01 -9.42
C ASN A 459 -10.65 -1.64 -8.76
N VAL A 460 -10.95 -0.56 -9.47
CA VAL A 460 -10.90 0.81 -8.90
C VAL A 460 -11.89 1.03 -7.76
N GLY A 461 -12.97 0.27 -7.67
CA GLY A 461 -14.03 0.44 -6.67
C GLY A 461 -13.75 -0.14 -5.28
N ARG A 462 -12.56 -0.70 -5.01
CA ARG A 462 -12.19 -1.36 -3.76
C ARG A 462 -10.91 -0.84 -3.10
N LEU A 463 -10.47 0.31 -3.49
CA LEU A 463 -9.39 1.04 -2.84
C LEU A 463 -9.82 1.58 -1.46
#